data_c2b58e210c09163b28cf878437f65f0c
#
_entry.id   c2b58e210c09163b28cf878437f65f0c
#
_cell.length_a   1.000
_cell.length_b   1.000
_cell.length_c   1.000
_cell.angle_alpha   90.00
_cell.angle_beta   90.00
_cell.angle_gamma   90.00
#
_symmetry.space_group_name_H-M   'P 1'
#
loop_
_entity.id
_entity.type
_entity.pdbx_description
1 polymer ?
#
loop_
_entity_poly.entity_id
_entity_poly.type
_entity_poly.pdbx_seq_one_letter_code
_entity_poly.pdbx_strand_id
1 'polypeptide(L)'
;MCIRDSSYINQKSQKWDRVYVEGKWDSSKQILIDNVIRRGIAGYKVLTPLRMKETDQLILVDRGWIKQNTFRDQLPDIKLIQIDEVVSGILEIPELGLVLSDDLVSKEWPKISQTKNLGVITNEYDENIFPMILLADPTLKNSLEYIKITPTNMTPIKHYGYSAQWFLMFIVLCFMYVWYGYKRNAK
;
A
#
# COMPACT_ATOMS: atom_id res chain seq x y z
N MET A 1 19.28 -13.10 -13.10
CA MET A 1 18.73 -12.54 -11.86
C MET A 1 19.49 -11.24 -11.63
N CYS A 2 18.92 -10.09 -12.04
CA CYS A 2 19.56 -8.80 -11.80
C CYS A 2 19.43 -8.48 -10.33
N ILE A 3 20.53 -8.56 -9.60
CA ILE A 3 20.64 -7.97 -8.27
C ILE A 3 20.59 -6.47 -8.50
N ARG A 4 19.42 -5.84 -8.30
CA ARG A 4 19.34 -4.40 -8.15
C ARG A 4 20.04 -4.08 -6.84
N ASP A 5 21.18 -3.40 -6.92
CA ASP A 5 21.92 -2.98 -5.75
C ASP A 5 21.01 -2.13 -4.87
N SER A 6 20.67 -2.62 -3.68
CA SER A 6 19.99 -1.83 -2.68
C SER A 6 21.02 -0.86 -2.10
N SER A 7 20.68 0.43 -2.12
CA SER A 7 21.49 1.49 -1.52
C SER A 7 21.03 1.76 -0.09
N TYR A 8 21.92 2.32 0.73
CA TYR A 8 21.51 2.85 2.02
C TYR A 8 20.55 4.05 1.82
N ILE A 9 19.51 4.14 2.65
CA ILE A 9 18.55 5.22 2.57
C ILE A 9 19.21 6.58 2.81
N ASN A 10 18.87 7.57 2.01
CA ASN A 10 19.32 8.94 2.17
C ASN A 10 18.24 9.94 1.72
N GLN A 11 18.46 11.24 1.96
CA GLN A 11 17.50 12.29 1.61
C GLN A 11 17.25 12.43 0.09
N LYS A 12 18.08 11.85 -0.77
CA LYS A 12 17.91 11.84 -2.25
C LYS A 12 17.17 10.61 -2.73
N SER A 13 16.87 9.66 -1.84
CA SER A 13 16.12 8.45 -2.18
C SER A 13 14.72 8.81 -2.69
N GLN A 14 14.27 8.09 -3.72
CA GLN A 14 13.02 8.38 -4.42
C GLN A 14 12.00 7.24 -4.23
N LYS A 15 10.75 7.53 -4.54
CA LYS A 15 9.69 6.51 -4.60
C LYS A 15 10.12 5.35 -5.51
N TRP A 16 9.94 4.13 -5.03
CA TRP A 16 10.30 2.86 -5.67
C TRP A 16 11.79 2.49 -5.62
N ASP A 17 12.62 3.29 -4.98
CA ASP A 17 14.00 2.86 -4.73
C ASP A 17 14.01 1.68 -3.77
N ARG A 18 14.88 0.72 -4.09
CA ARG A 18 15.18 -0.38 -3.19
C ARG A 18 16.30 0.02 -2.25
N VAL A 19 15.99 0.08 -0.97
CA VAL A 19 16.92 0.55 0.07
C VAL A 19 17.03 -0.44 1.22
N TYR A 20 18.07 -0.28 2.02
CA TYR A 20 18.17 -0.91 3.32
C TYR A 20 18.43 0.14 4.40
N VAL A 21 17.97 -0.13 5.60
CA VAL A 21 18.08 0.73 6.78
C VAL A 21 18.46 -0.12 7.96
N GLU A 22 19.51 0.26 8.67
CA GLU A 22 19.85 -0.32 9.97
C GLU A 22 19.22 0.51 11.08
N GLY A 23 18.50 -0.12 11.99
CA GLY A 23 17.83 0.63 13.05
C GLY A 23 17.25 -0.24 14.13
N LYS A 24 16.61 0.45 15.07
CA LYS A 24 15.93 -0.14 16.22
C LYS A 24 14.42 0.09 16.09
N TRP A 25 13.66 -0.99 16.20
CA TRP A 25 12.21 -0.93 16.16
C TRP A 25 11.63 -0.29 17.44
N ASP A 26 10.63 0.54 17.27
CA ASP A 26 9.79 1.01 18.37
C ASP A 26 8.46 0.25 18.38
N SER A 27 8.34 -0.72 19.28
CA SER A 27 7.13 -1.52 19.44
C SER A 27 6.00 -0.79 20.16
N SER A 28 6.27 0.32 20.81
CA SER A 28 5.27 1.05 21.61
C SER A 28 4.36 1.92 20.76
N LYS A 29 4.84 2.41 19.61
CA LYS A 29 4.15 3.38 18.77
C LYS A 29 3.77 2.82 17.39
N GLN A 30 3.16 1.63 17.37
CA GLN A 30 2.72 0.99 16.11
C GLN A 30 1.35 1.54 15.66
N ILE A 31 1.15 1.63 14.35
CA ILE A 31 -0.12 2.02 13.73
C ILE A 31 -0.64 0.89 12.85
N LEU A 32 -1.92 0.58 13.02
CA LEU A 32 -2.66 -0.39 12.21
C LEU A 32 -3.58 0.38 11.26
N ILE A 33 -3.34 0.27 9.96
CA ILE A 33 -4.25 0.81 8.95
C ILE A 33 -5.40 -0.17 8.79
N ASP A 34 -6.61 0.28 9.14
CA ASP A 34 -7.83 -0.54 9.13
C ASP A 34 -8.36 -0.76 7.70
N ASN A 35 -9.26 -1.72 7.60
CA ASN A 35 -10.04 -2.00 6.40
C ASN A 35 -9.23 -2.40 5.17
N VAL A 36 -8.09 -3.05 5.37
CA VAL A 36 -7.30 -3.62 4.29
C VAL A 36 -7.81 -5.03 3.98
N ILE A 37 -8.62 -5.14 2.92
CA ILE A 37 -9.23 -6.41 2.52
C ILE A 37 -8.25 -7.23 1.67
N ARG A 38 -8.03 -8.49 2.07
CA ARG A 38 -7.25 -9.45 1.32
C ARG A 38 -8.03 -10.75 1.12
N ARG A 39 -8.20 -11.18 -0.14
CA ARG A 39 -8.98 -12.38 -0.50
C ARG A 39 -10.36 -12.43 0.15
N GLY A 40 -11.01 -11.28 0.28
CA GLY A 40 -12.33 -11.16 0.94
C GLY A 40 -12.29 -11.16 2.48
N ILE A 41 -11.12 -11.18 3.10
CA ILE A 41 -10.94 -11.15 4.55
C ILE A 41 -10.44 -9.75 4.96
N ALA A 42 -11.11 -9.15 5.95
CA ALA A 42 -10.69 -7.89 6.52
C ALA A 42 -9.47 -8.07 7.46
N GLY A 43 -8.60 -7.08 7.47
CA GLY A 43 -7.41 -7.07 8.30
C GLY A 43 -6.75 -5.70 8.35
N TYR A 44 -5.59 -5.67 8.93
CA TYR A 44 -4.80 -4.46 9.15
C TYR A 44 -3.48 -4.52 8.38
N LYS A 45 -3.05 -3.38 7.88
CA LYS A 45 -1.67 -3.15 7.45
C LYS A 45 -0.91 -2.55 8.63
N VAL A 46 0.20 -3.14 9.00
CA VAL A 46 0.93 -2.76 10.23
C VAL A 46 2.12 -1.89 9.89
N LEU A 47 2.07 -0.64 10.35
CA LEU A 47 3.17 0.30 10.30
C LEU A 47 3.87 0.32 11.65
N THR A 48 5.16 0.06 11.66
CA THR A 48 5.99 0.09 12.86
C THR A 48 7.13 1.07 12.65
N PRO A 49 7.37 2.02 13.59
CA PRO A 49 8.50 2.93 13.49
C PRO A 49 9.82 2.17 13.67
N LEU A 50 10.78 2.53 12.86
CA LEU A 50 12.18 2.12 12.97
C LEU A 50 13.04 3.36 13.16
N ARG A 51 13.78 3.45 14.26
CA ARG A 51 14.75 4.51 14.50
C ARG A 51 16.03 4.18 13.76
N MET A 52 16.35 4.99 12.76
CA MET A 52 17.53 4.82 11.93
C MET A 52 18.80 5.09 12.72
N LYS A 53 19.77 4.18 12.65
CA LYS A 53 21.01 4.27 13.42
C LYS A 53 21.91 5.44 13.02
N GLU A 54 21.91 5.80 11.74
CA GLU A 54 22.81 6.85 11.24
C GLU A 54 22.28 8.27 11.50
N THR A 55 20.97 8.48 11.34
CA THR A 55 20.35 9.82 11.37
C THR A 55 19.54 10.08 12.63
N ASP A 56 19.32 9.05 13.45
CA ASP A 56 18.41 9.05 14.60
C ASP A 56 16.96 9.45 14.25
N GLN A 57 16.65 9.58 12.97
CA GLN A 57 15.32 9.87 12.45
C GLN A 57 14.44 8.62 12.43
N LEU A 58 13.13 8.77 12.65
CA LEU A 58 12.18 7.68 12.50
C LEU A 58 11.80 7.48 11.04
N ILE A 59 11.68 6.23 10.61
CA ILE A 59 11.01 5.84 9.37
C ILE A 59 9.87 4.86 9.69
N LEU A 60 8.73 5.05 9.07
CA LEU A 60 7.64 4.09 9.18
C LEU A 60 7.89 2.91 8.23
N VAL A 61 7.88 1.72 8.78
CA VAL A 61 8.06 0.49 8.02
C VAL A 61 6.75 -0.27 7.97
N ASP A 62 6.30 -0.55 6.76
CA ASP A 62 5.18 -1.44 6.50
C ASP A 62 5.66 -2.88 6.60
N ARG A 63 5.26 -3.55 7.68
CA ARG A 63 5.59 -4.95 7.94
C ARG A 63 4.71 -5.94 7.18
N GLY A 64 3.66 -5.46 6.52
CA GLY A 64 2.70 -6.28 5.81
C GLY A 64 1.31 -6.31 6.46
N TRP A 65 0.54 -7.33 6.11
CA TRP A 65 -0.86 -7.47 6.49
C TRP A 65 -1.04 -8.56 7.56
N ILE A 66 -1.98 -8.28 8.47
CA ILE A 66 -2.43 -9.25 9.45
C ILE A 66 -3.95 -9.30 9.49
N LYS A 67 -4.50 -10.51 9.60
CA LYS A 67 -5.94 -10.70 9.68
C LYS A 67 -6.51 -10.06 10.95
N GLN A 68 -7.68 -9.44 10.85
CA GLN A 68 -8.44 -8.96 11.97
C GLN A 68 -8.96 -10.14 12.83
N ASN A 69 -8.95 -9.96 14.14
CA ASN A 69 -9.55 -10.93 15.04
C ASN A 69 -11.08 -10.98 14.86
N THR A 70 -11.71 -12.07 15.31
CA THR A 70 -13.16 -12.24 15.25
C THR A 70 -13.90 -11.15 16.02
N PHE A 71 -13.33 -10.72 17.14
CA PHE A 71 -13.83 -9.60 17.94
C PHE A 71 -12.99 -8.37 17.67
N ARG A 72 -13.61 -7.27 17.23
CA ARG A 72 -12.93 -6.01 16.90
C ARG A 72 -12.21 -5.36 18.08
N ASP A 73 -12.67 -5.64 19.28
CA ASP A 73 -12.09 -5.11 20.53
C ASP A 73 -10.73 -5.74 20.88
N GLN A 74 -10.38 -6.85 20.21
CA GLN A 74 -9.11 -7.53 20.41
C GLN A 74 -8.21 -7.32 19.21
N LEU A 75 -7.14 -6.54 19.39
CA LEU A 75 -6.13 -6.35 18.36
C LEU A 75 -5.33 -7.65 18.13
N PRO A 76 -4.90 -7.91 16.90
CA PRO A 76 -4.03 -9.04 16.59
C PRO A 76 -2.66 -8.88 17.26
N ASP A 77 -1.95 -9.98 17.44
CA ASP A 77 -0.59 -9.96 17.98
C ASP A 77 0.39 -9.43 16.93
N ILE A 78 0.91 -8.22 17.17
CA ILE A 78 1.85 -7.50 16.32
C ILE A 78 3.25 -7.39 16.92
N LYS A 79 3.57 -8.27 17.90
CA LYS A 79 4.86 -8.27 18.58
C LYS A 79 6.03 -8.38 17.60
N LEU A 80 7.13 -7.78 18.02
CA LEU A 80 8.41 -7.89 17.31
C LEU A 80 9.19 -9.10 17.81
N ILE A 81 9.81 -9.81 16.88
CA ILE A 81 10.68 -10.96 17.18
C ILE A 81 12.09 -10.45 17.50
N GLN A 82 12.54 -9.42 16.80
CA GLN A 82 13.86 -8.84 16.93
C GLN A 82 13.76 -7.31 17.00
N ILE A 83 14.50 -6.67 17.91
CA ILE A 83 14.45 -5.22 18.14
C ILE A 83 15.43 -4.48 17.24
N ASP A 84 16.65 -4.98 17.09
CA ASP A 84 17.66 -4.39 16.20
C ASP A 84 17.74 -5.20 14.91
N GLU A 85 17.54 -4.56 13.77
CA GLU A 85 17.48 -5.24 12.48
C GLU A 85 17.97 -4.34 11.35
N VAL A 86 18.53 -4.98 10.32
CA VAL A 86 18.75 -4.36 9.01
C VAL A 86 17.51 -4.65 8.17
N VAL A 87 16.72 -3.64 7.93
CA VAL A 87 15.47 -3.75 7.17
C VAL A 87 15.72 -3.36 5.72
N SER A 88 15.50 -4.29 4.81
CA SER A 88 15.51 -4.03 3.37
C SER A 88 14.08 -3.91 2.85
N GLY A 89 13.90 -3.09 1.82
CA GLY A 89 12.57 -2.90 1.26
C GLY A 89 12.54 -1.90 0.11
N ILE A 90 11.34 -1.47 -0.23
CA ILE A 90 11.06 -0.50 -1.29
C ILE A 90 10.41 0.73 -0.68
N LEU A 91 10.89 1.92 -1.06
CA LEU A 91 10.30 3.18 -0.62
C LEU A 91 8.98 3.45 -1.35
N GLU A 92 7.96 3.81 -0.60
CA GLU A 92 6.65 4.21 -1.11
C GLU A 92 6.20 5.54 -0.49
N ILE A 93 5.52 6.35 -1.31
CA ILE A 93 4.73 7.48 -0.83
C ILE A 93 3.28 7.01 -0.84
N PRO A 94 2.63 6.88 0.33
CA PRO A 94 1.23 6.46 0.37
C PRO A 94 0.35 7.41 -0.41
N GLU A 95 -0.50 6.87 -1.28
CA GLU A 95 -1.47 7.68 -2.01
C GLU A 95 -2.52 8.22 -1.05
N LEU A 96 -2.90 9.48 -1.25
CA LEU A 96 -3.98 10.13 -0.53
C LEU A 96 -5.28 9.38 -0.82
N GLY A 97 -5.79 8.65 0.15
CA GLY A 97 -7.14 8.08 0.10
C GLY A 97 -8.18 9.17 0.34
N LEU A 98 -9.41 8.97 -0.17
CA LEU A 98 -10.55 9.81 0.20
C LEU A 98 -10.82 9.64 1.70
N VAL A 99 -10.76 10.74 2.42
CA VAL A 99 -11.02 10.82 3.85
C VAL A 99 -12.47 11.30 4.02
N LEU A 100 -13.29 10.48 4.66
CA LEU A 100 -14.73 10.76 4.86
C LEU A 100 -15.09 11.12 6.30
N SER A 101 -14.12 11.14 7.22
CA SER A 101 -14.36 11.32 8.64
C SER A 101 -13.27 12.19 9.30
N ASP A 102 -13.63 12.96 10.32
CA ASP A 102 -12.71 13.79 11.09
C ASP A 102 -11.90 12.97 12.11
N ASP A 103 -12.45 11.87 12.63
CA ASP A 103 -11.78 10.96 13.58
C ASP A 103 -11.07 9.82 12.85
N LEU A 104 -9.88 10.10 12.32
CA LEU A 104 -9.15 9.17 11.45
C LEU A 104 -8.23 8.20 12.19
N VAL A 105 -7.81 8.55 13.39
CA VAL A 105 -6.83 7.81 14.19
C VAL A 105 -7.33 7.65 15.63
N SER A 106 -7.21 6.44 16.18
CA SER A 106 -7.57 6.19 17.58
C SER A 106 -6.62 6.89 18.55
N LYS A 107 -7.08 7.10 19.81
CA LYS A 107 -6.30 7.85 20.83
C LYS A 107 -5.21 7.01 21.49
N GLU A 108 -5.42 5.71 21.66
CA GLU A 108 -4.53 4.81 22.41
C GLU A 108 -3.60 4.03 21.50
N TRP A 109 -2.39 3.75 21.95
CA TRP A 109 -1.41 2.91 21.27
C TRP A 109 -1.64 1.42 21.57
N PRO A 110 -1.50 0.50 20.60
CA PRO A 110 -1.26 0.77 19.17
C PRO A 110 -2.45 1.47 18.53
N LYS A 111 -2.20 2.50 17.71
CA LYS A 111 -3.25 3.30 17.09
C LYS A 111 -3.86 2.60 15.87
N ILE A 112 -5.17 2.72 15.71
CA ILE A 112 -5.90 2.29 14.51
C ILE A 112 -6.16 3.51 13.65
N SER A 113 -5.71 3.48 12.39
CA SER A 113 -5.91 4.56 11.43
C SER A 113 -6.80 4.10 10.28
N GLN A 114 -7.79 4.90 9.93
CA GLN A 114 -8.63 4.68 8.75
C GLN A 114 -8.05 5.35 7.50
N THR A 115 -7.00 6.14 7.65
CA THR A 115 -6.33 6.82 6.55
C THR A 115 -4.94 6.26 6.28
N LYS A 116 -4.54 6.33 5.00
CA LYS A 116 -3.17 6.07 4.55
C LYS A 116 -2.36 7.36 4.37
N ASN A 117 -2.96 8.51 4.65
CA ASN A 117 -2.29 9.79 4.48
C ASN A 117 -1.12 9.90 5.48
N LEU A 118 0.11 9.91 4.94
CA LEU A 118 1.31 9.98 5.76
C LEU A 118 1.36 11.24 6.62
N GLY A 119 0.88 12.38 6.10
CA GLY A 119 0.83 13.64 6.86
C GLY A 119 -0.05 13.55 8.11
N VAL A 120 -1.19 12.85 8.05
CA VAL A 120 -2.04 12.61 9.21
C VAL A 120 -1.36 11.63 10.18
N ILE A 121 -0.79 10.55 9.66
CA ILE A 121 -0.13 9.51 10.45
C ILE A 121 1.10 10.08 11.16
N THR A 122 1.91 10.90 10.51
CA THR A 122 3.12 11.50 11.11
C THR A 122 2.83 12.51 12.21
N ASN A 123 1.67 13.19 12.16
CA ASN A 123 1.24 14.11 13.22
C ASN A 123 0.96 13.39 14.56
N GLU A 124 0.80 12.07 14.55
CA GLU A 124 0.63 11.28 15.77
C GLU A 124 1.94 11.03 16.54
N TYR A 125 3.05 11.42 15.94
CA TYR A 125 4.38 11.30 16.53
C TYR A 125 4.94 12.67 16.83
N ASP A 126 5.57 12.83 17.99
CA ASP A 126 6.23 14.09 18.43
C ASP A 126 7.61 14.30 17.79
N GLU A 127 7.99 13.43 16.86
CA GLU A 127 9.32 13.37 16.28
C GLU A 127 9.28 13.52 14.74
N ASN A 128 10.42 13.95 14.18
CA ASN A 128 10.54 14.07 12.73
C ASN A 128 10.62 12.69 12.08
N ILE A 129 9.64 12.39 11.23
CA ILE A 129 9.55 11.13 10.49
C ILE A 129 10.01 11.33 9.05
N PHE A 130 10.72 10.34 8.52
CA PHE A 130 11.12 10.32 7.13
C PHE A 130 9.88 10.37 6.20
N PRO A 131 9.85 11.20 5.16
CA PRO A 131 8.65 11.52 4.39
C PRO A 131 8.17 10.39 3.44
N MET A 132 8.66 9.18 3.62
CA MET A 132 8.27 7.98 2.88
C MET A 132 8.13 6.78 3.82
N ILE A 133 7.38 5.78 3.39
CA ILE A 133 7.22 4.49 4.08
C ILE A 133 8.14 3.47 3.42
N LEU A 134 8.81 2.65 4.22
CA LEU A 134 9.57 1.51 3.74
C LEU A 134 8.69 0.26 3.73
N LEU A 135 8.40 -0.27 2.56
CA LEU A 135 7.75 -1.58 2.42
C LEU A 135 8.77 -2.68 2.69
N ALA A 136 8.66 -3.34 3.83
CA ALA A 136 9.61 -4.37 4.24
C ALA A 136 9.60 -5.57 3.30
N ASP A 137 10.78 -6.12 3.05
CA ASP A 137 10.89 -7.39 2.32
C ASP A 137 10.21 -8.53 3.10
N PRO A 138 9.49 -9.43 2.44
CA PRO A 138 8.74 -10.51 3.11
C PRO A 138 9.65 -11.55 3.78
N THR A 139 10.93 -11.52 3.53
CA THR A 139 11.92 -12.45 4.09
C THR A 139 12.44 -12.05 5.46
N LEU A 140 12.13 -10.83 5.92
CA LEU A 140 12.56 -10.32 7.21
C LEU A 140 11.80 -11.00 8.36
N LYS A 141 12.47 -11.18 9.50
CA LYS A 141 11.89 -11.88 10.68
C LYS A 141 10.66 -11.19 11.25
N ASN A 142 10.63 -9.87 11.18
CA ASN A 142 9.53 -9.06 11.67
C ASN A 142 8.44 -8.80 10.61
N SER A 143 8.60 -9.31 9.37
CA SER A 143 7.59 -9.20 8.32
C SER A 143 6.37 -10.06 8.64
N LEU A 144 5.20 -9.50 8.33
CA LEU A 144 3.91 -10.16 8.37
C LEU A 144 3.53 -10.68 6.97
N GLU A 145 2.27 -10.98 6.75
CA GLU A 145 1.84 -11.49 5.47
C GLU A 145 2.02 -10.43 4.36
N TYR A 146 2.84 -10.75 3.35
CA TYR A 146 3.17 -9.83 2.27
C TYR A 146 1.96 -9.61 1.35
N ILE A 147 1.65 -8.35 1.09
CA ILE A 147 0.68 -7.97 0.05
C ILE A 147 1.47 -7.69 -1.24
N LYS A 148 1.35 -8.60 -2.21
CA LYS A 148 1.94 -8.38 -3.52
C LYS A 148 1.33 -7.13 -4.16
N ILE A 149 2.15 -6.11 -4.36
CA ILE A 149 1.75 -4.92 -5.10
C ILE A 149 1.62 -5.32 -6.56
N THR A 150 0.39 -5.27 -7.08
CA THR A 150 0.14 -5.42 -8.51
C THR A 150 0.06 -4.02 -9.12
N PRO A 151 0.97 -3.67 -10.06
CA PRO A 151 1.00 -2.33 -10.64
C PRO A 151 -0.27 -1.95 -11.43
N THR A 152 -1.09 -2.95 -11.75
CA THR A 152 -2.32 -2.75 -12.52
C THR A 152 -3.51 -3.41 -11.85
N ASN A 153 -4.61 -2.67 -11.73
CA ASN A 153 -5.89 -3.19 -11.26
C ASN A 153 -6.65 -3.99 -12.33
N MET A 154 -6.13 -4.02 -13.57
CA MET A 154 -6.77 -4.69 -14.69
C MET A 154 -5.96 -5.89 -15.16
N THR A 155 -6.62 -7.04 -15.18
CA THR A 155 -6.04 -8.26 -15.77
C THR A 155 -6.09 -8.20 -17.30
N PRO A 156 -5.21 -8.91 -18.02
CA PRO A 156 -5.25 -8.99 -19.48
C PRO A 156 -6.62 -9.43 -20.03
N ILE A 157 -7.33 -10.30 -19.34
CA ILE A 157 -8.67 -10.77 -19.69
C ILE A 157 -9.68 -9.61 -19.74
N LYS A 158 -9.61 -8.66 -18.81
CA LYS A 158 -10.48 -7.47 -18.83
C LYS A 158 -10.19 -6.59 -20.03
N HIS A 159 -8.93 -6.41 -20.41
CA HIS A 159 -8.57 -5.66 -21.62
C HIS A 159 -9.13 -6.32 -22.88
N TYR A 160 -9.04 -7.64 -23.01
CA TYR A 160 -9.67 -8.37 -24.13
C TYR A 160 -11.19 -8.20 -24.12
N GLY A 161 -11.85 -8.24 -22.98
CA GLY A 161 -13.29 -8.01 -22.87
C GLY A 161 -13.68 -6.61 -23.36
N TYR A 162 -12.99 -5.57 -22.94
CA TYR A 162 -13.23 -4.21 -23.45
C TYR A 162 -12.95 -4.08 -24.93
N SER A 163 -11.86 -4.68 -25.43
CA SER A 163 -11.56 -4.69 -26.86
C SER A 163 -12.70 -5.32 -27.67
N ALA A 164 -13.16 -6.51 -27.27
CA ALA A 164 -14.29 -7.18 -27.94
C ALA A 164 -15.56 -6.32 -27.94
N GLN A 165 -15.86 -5.63 -26.84
CA GLN A 165 -17.02 -4.72 -26.73
C GLN A 165 -16.91 -3.56 -27.72
N TRP A 166 -15.76 -2.94 -27.86
CA TRP A 166 -15.53 -1.85 -28.80
C TRP A 166 -15.66 -2.31 -30.26
N PHE A 167 -15.10 -3.48 -30.58
CA PHE A 167 -15.26 -4.07 -31.92
C PHE A 167 -16.72 -4.39 -32.27
N LEU A 168 -17.45 -4.93 -31.30
CA LEU A 168 -18.88 -5.21 -31.50
C LEU A 168 -19.68 -3.91 -31.77
N MET A 169 -19.45 -2.88 -30.99
CA MET A 169 -20.08 -1.57 -31.20
C MET A 169 -19.73 -0.99 -32.58
N PHE A 170 -18.46 -1.09 -33.01
CA PHE A 170 -18.03 -0.66 -34.32
C PHE A 170 -18.78 -1.38 -35.44
N ILE A 171 -18.90 -2.72 -35.37
CA ILE A 171 -19.63 -3.52 -36.35
C ILE A 171 -21.11 -3.09 -36.40
N VAL A 172 -21.75 -2.92 -35.25
CA VAL A 172 -23.15 -2.47 -35.20
C VAL A 172 -23.32 -1.08 -35.83
N LEU A 173 -22.45 -0.14 -35.55
CA LEU A 173 -22.48 1.18 -36.14
C LEU A 173 -22.28 1.14 -37.66
N CYS A 174 -21.33 0.33 -38.15
CA CYS A 174 -21.15 0.15 -39.60
C CYS A 174 -22.37 -0.44 -40.27
N PHE A 175 -23.00 -1.45 -39.65
CA PHE A 175 -24.22 -2.05 -40.14
C PHE A 175 -25.37 -1.02 -40.20
N MET A 176 -25.59 -0.27 -39.15
CA MET A 176 -26.61 0.78 -39.09
C MET A 176 -26.35 1.87 -40.12
N TYR A 177 -25.09 2.27 -40.34
CA TYR A 177 -24.75 3.27 -41.34
C TYR A 177 -25.05 2.80 -42.76
N VAL A 178 -24.65 1.59 -43.11
CA VAL A 178 -24.92 0.98 -44.41
C VAL A 178 -26.44 0.82 -44.61
N TRP A 179 -27.17 0.29 -43.61
CA TRP A 179 -28.59 0.10 -43.68
C TRP A 179 -29.34 1.43 -43.84
N TYR A 180 -28.94 2.46 -43.11
CA TYR A 180 -29.52 3.81 -43.25
C TYR A 180 -29.26 4.42 -44.63
N GLY A 181 -28.06 4.27 -45.15
CA GLY A 181 -27.71 4.72 -46.50
C GLY A 181 -28.54 4.04 -47.58
N TYR A 182 -28.73 2.73 -47.45
CA TYR A 182 -29.60 1.95 -48.37
C TYR A 182 -31.04 2.39 -48.35
N LYS A 183 -31.61 2.58 -47.14
CA LYS A 183 -32.98 3.02 -46.94
C LYS A 183 -33.23 4.43 -47.48
N ARG A 184 -32.25 5.31 -47.39
CA ARG A 184 -32.35 6.70 -47.88
C ARG A 184 -32.33 6.75 -49.43
N ASN A 185 -31.55 5.90 -50.08
CA ASN A 185 -31.48 5.85 -51.56
C ASN A 185 -32.62 5.08 -52.20
N ALA A 186 -33.40 4.33 -51.42
CA ALA A 186 -34.60 3.59 -51.89
C ALA A 186 -35.89 4.43 -51.84
N LYS A 187 -35.84 5.68 -51.44
CA LYS A 187 -36.90 6.68 -51.50
C LYS A 187 -36.55 7.71 -52.59
#